data_8e4174192a53e3a87f24b850971051bc
#
_entry.id   8e4174192a53e3a87f24b850971051bc
#
_cell.length_a   1.000
_cell.length_b   1.000
_cell.length_c   1.000
_cell.angle_alpha   90.00
_cell.angle_beta   90.00
_cell.angle_gamma   90.00
#
_symmetry.space_group_name_H-M   'P 1'
#
loop_
_entity.id
_entity.type
_entity.pdbx_description
1 polymer ?
#
loop_
_entity_poly.entity_id
_entity_poly.type
_entity_poly.pdbx_seq_one_letter_code
_entity_poly.pdbx_strand_id
1 'polypeptide(L)'
;MLDLIKIAKQMQGLSQHLSLEAAANKQKLEVAQKLFEEAGAKQENLLELQEQWRDRLIFNPPIPVEPLDSCFDIPVPPKAHTVIATDGSQISPSHHEIAYCYLINIGRVVLHYGQGRHPMLDSIPEVFYRAEDLYVSQQWKISTEEWMGYRRTISEAVVLAELCTDWAKSQEFNRNYPHQQLSKVPTLAMVDGSLLHWFLEDLPHDAIAHIIPPILEAWEKLRSVGIPLLGYLSASRSAESLSFLRPQACTYPTPNC
;
A
#
# COMPACT_ATOMS: atom_id res chain seq x y z
N MET A 1 31.56 15.52 8.28
CA MET A 1 31.40 16.24 6.97
C MET A 1 31.41 15.18 5.85
N LEU A 2 30.43 15.18 4.96
CA LEU A 2 30.34 14.23 3.85
C LEU A 2 31.36 14.63 2.75
N ASP A 3 32.23 13.69 2.33
CA ASP A 3 33.23 13.94 1.29
C ASP A 3 32.60 13.63 -0.10
N LEU A 4 32.09 14.67 -0.75
CA LEU A 4 31.41 14.57 -2.04
C LEU A 4 32.33 14.08 -3.16
N ILE A 5 33.65 14.33 -3.08
CA ILE A 5 34.62 13.86 -4.10
C ILE A 5 34.79 12.35 -4.04
N LYS A 6 34.83 11.79 -2.84
CA LYS A 6 34.88 10.34 -2.64
C LYS A 6 33.59 9.65 -3.11
N ILE A 7 32.43 10.29 -2.90
CA ILE A 7 31.16 9.78 -3.40
C ILE A 7 31.11 9.85 -4.93
N ALA A 8 31.50 10.96 -5.54
CA ALA A 8 31.49 11.12 -6.99
C ALA A 8 32.33 10.05 -7.71
N LYS A 9 33.45 9.62 -7.13
CA LYS A 9 34.26 8.52 -7.67
C LYS A 9 33.55 7.16 -7.63
N GLN A 10 32.67 6.94 -6.65
CA GLN A 10 31.90 5.70 -6.53
C GLN A 10 30.68 5.69 -7.46
N MET A 11 30.15 6.86 -7.84
CA MET A 11 28.99 6.98 -8.73
C MET A 11 29.23 6.39 -10.11
N GLN A 12 30.46 6.37 -10.60
CA GLN A 12 30.79 5.74 -11.89
C GLN A 12 30.54 4.22 -11.85
N GLY A 13 30.95 3.56 -10.77
CA GLY A 13 30.68 2.12 -10.57
C GLY A 13 29.19 1.83 -10.41
N LEU A 14 28.46 2.69 -9.71
CA LEU A 14 27.00 2.59 -9.57
C LEU A 14 26.30 2.71 -10.93
N SER A 15 26.69 3.67 -11.76
CA SER A 15 26.10 3.86 -13.10
C SER A 15 26.32 2.64 -14.01
N GLN A 16 27.52 2.04 -13.97
CA GLN A 16 27.80 0.81 -14.72
C GLN A 16 26.96 -0.36 -14.21
N HIS A 17 26.86 -0.52 -12.89
CA HIS A 17 26.04 -1.57 -12.28
C HIS A 17 24.56 -1.43 -12.67
N LEU A 18 23.99 -0.24 -12.56
CA LEU A 18 22.60 0.04 -12.94
C LEU A 18 22.33 -0.23 -14.43
N SER A 19 23.30 0.06 -15.30
CA SER A 19 23.16 -0.23 -16.74
C SER A 19 23.15 -1.73 -17.03
N LEU A 20 23.98 -2.51 -16.36
CA LEU A 20 24.01 -3.97 -16.47
C LEU A 20 22.74 -4.59 -15.90
N GLU A 21 22.31 -4.10 -14.75
CA GLU A 21 21.08 -4.55 -14.10
C GLU A 21 19.84 -4.24 -14.97
N ALA A 22 19.77 -3.05 -15.57
CA ALA A 22 18.69 -2.69 -16.48
C ALA A 22 18.64 -3.61 -17.72
N ALA A 23 19.78 -3.97 -18.29
CA ALA A 23 19.84 -4.91 -19.40
C ALA A 23 19.39 -6.32 -18.99
N ALA A 24 19.84 -6.81 -17.83
CA ALA A 24 19.43 -8.10 -17.30
C ALA A 24 17.92 -8.13 -16.96
N ASN A 25 17.37 -7.05 -16.40
CA ASN A 25 15.95 -6.94 -16.08
C ASN A 25 15.09 -6.90 -17.34
N LYS A 26 15.56 -6.25 -18.41
CA LYS A 26 14.88 -6.27 -19.69
C LYS A 26 14.78 -7.70 -20.26
N GLN A 27 15.87 -8.44 -20.22
CA GLN A 27 15.87 -9.84 -20.67
C GLN A 27 14.93 -10.72 -19.83
N LYS A 28 14.93 -10.55 -18.50
CA LYS A 28 13.99 -11.26 -17.61
C LYS A 28 12.53 -10.92 -17.93
N LEU A 29 12.24 -9.66 -18.24
CA LEU A 29 10.88 -9.21 -18.61
C LEU A 29 10.44 -9.87 -19.92
N GLU A 30 11.30 -9.93 -20.94
CA GLU A 30 11.00 -10.60 -22.22
C GLU A 30 10.69 -12.09 -22.02
N VAL A 31 11.46 -12.77 -21.16
CA VAL A 31 11.20 -14.18 -20.82
C VAL A 31 9.88 -14.32 -20.06
N ALA A 32 9.61 -13.46 -19.08
CA ALA A 32 8.38 -13.51 -18.30
C ALA A 32 7.14 -13.25 -19.18
N GLN A 33 7.22 -12.29 -20.10
CA GLN A 33 6.15 -12.00 -21.06
C GLN A 33 5.86 -13.19 -21.95
N LYS A 34 6.88 -13.83 -22.49
CA LYS A 34 6.73 -15.04 -23.31
C LYS A 34 6.06 -16.18 -22.52
N LEU A 35 6.49 -16.41 -21.28
CA LEU A 35 5.88 -17.42 -20.41
C LEU A 35 4.42 -17.10 -20.10
N PHE A 36 4.08 -15.82 -19.91
CA PHE A 36 2.71 -15.39 -19.67
C PHE A 36 1.82 -15.64 -20.91
N GLU A 37 2.30 -15.30 -22.10
CA GLU A 37 1.58 -15.55 -23.37
C GLU A 37 1.36 -17.05 -23.60
N GLU A 38 2.40 -17.89 -23.34
CA GLU A 38 2.30 -19.35 -23.43
C GLU A 38 1.32 -19.92 -22.40
N ALA A 39 1.32 -19.39 -21.18
CA ALA A 39 0.39 -19.78 -20.12
C ALA A 39 -1.05 -19.42 -20.48
N GLY A 40 -1.29 -18.24 -21.06
CA GLY A 40 -2.61 -17.82 -21.54
C GLY A 40 -3.15 -18.75 -22.61
N ALA A 41 -2.31 -19.17 -23.56
CA ALA A 41 -2.71 -20.11 -24.62
C ALA A 41 -3.00 -21.53 -24.12
N LYS A 42 -2.49 -21.94 -22.95
CA LYS A 42 -2.60 -23.29 -22.39
C LYS A 42 -2.90 -23.26 -20.88
N GLN A 43 -3.83 -22.43 -20.48
CA GLN A 43 -4.14 -22.19 -19.05
C GLN A 43 -4.56 -23.48 -18.33
N GLU A 44 -5.26 -24.40 -18.97
CA GLU A 44 -5.63 -25.70 -18.39
C GLU A 44 -4.40 -26.51 -18.00
N ASN A 45 -3.38 -26.57 -18.85
CA ASN A 45 -2.13 -27.29 -18.57
C ASN A 45 -1.38 -26.64 -17.38
N LEU A 46 -1.45 -25.32 -17.23
CA LEU A 46 -0.86 -24.62 -16.10
C LEU A 46 -1.56 -25.00 -14.78
N LEU A 47 -2.88 -25.06 -14.78
CA LEU A 47 -3.68 -25.47 -13.61
C LEU A 47 -3.41 -26.92 -13.23
N GLU A 48 -3.33 -27.82 -14.20
CA GLU A 48 -2.96 -29.22 -13.97
C GLU A 48 -1.56 -29.35 -13.37
N LEU A 49 -0.60 -28.58 -13.87
CA LEU A 49 0.77 -28.58 -13.37
C LEU A 49 0.83 -28.03 -11.92
N GLN A 50 0.10 -26.98 -11.61
CA GLN A 50 0.01 -26.44 -10.26
C GLN A 50 -0.59 -27.45 -9.29
N GLU A 51 -1.65 -28.17 -9.67
CA GLU A 51 -2.27 -29.18 -8.83
C GLU A 51 -1.33 -30.38 -8.60
N GLN A 52 -0.62 -30.82 -9.64
CA GLN A 52 0.38 -31.91 -9.49
C GLN A 52 1.52 -31.54 -8.54
N TRP A 53 1.88 -30.28 -8.45
CA TRP A 53 3.00 -29.79 -7.65
C TRP A 53 2.59 -29.18 -6.31
N ARG A 54 1.30 -29.09 -6.03
CA ARG A 54 0.73 -28.38 -4.88
C ARG A 54 1.44 -28.71 -3.56
N ASP A 55 1.62 -29.98 -3.26
CA ASP A 55 2.24 -30.44 -2.00
C ASP A 55 3.78 -30.36 -2.00
N ARG A 56 4.37 -29.96 -3.11
CA ARG A 56 5.83 -29.90 -3.29
C ARG A 56 6.37 -28.48 -3.41
N LEU A 57 5.49 -27.52 -3.69
CA LEU A 57 5.88 -26.11 -3.77
C LEU A 57 6.10 -25.56 -2.36
N ILE A 58 7.18 -24.78 -2.19
CA ILE A 58 7.48 -24.07 -0.94
C ILE A 58 6.72 -22.75 -0.81
N PHE A 59 5.87 -22.44 -1.78
CA PHE A 59 5.02 -21.25 -1.84
C PHE A 59 3.66 -21.61 -2.42
N ASN A 60 2.63 -20.81 -2.11
CA ASN A 60 1.29 -20.96 -2.67
C ASN A 60 1.14 -20.07 -3.88
N PRO A 61 1.20 -20.58 -5.13
CA PRO A 61 0.97 -19.75 -6.30
C PRO A 61 -0.50 -19.34 -6.40
N PRO A 62 -0.82 -18.12 -6.84
CA PRO A 62 -2.19 -17.73 -7.14
C PRO A 62 -2.74 -18.59 -8.29
N ILE A 63 -4.04 -18.87 -8.23
CA ILE A 63 -4.75 -19.64 -9.24
C ILE A 63 -5.51 -18.65 -10.12
N PRO A 64 -5.25 -18.58 -11.44
CA PRO A 64 -6.03 -17.76 -12.35
C PRO A 64 -7.50 -18.17 -12.36
N VAL A 65 -8.42 -17.26 -12.07
CA VAL A 65 -9.88 -17.51 -12.08
C VAL A 65 -10.49 -17.18 -13.43
N GLU A 66 -9.89 -16.22 -14.13
CA GLU A 66 -10.30 -15.79 -15.47
C GLU A 66 -9.21 -16.13 -16.50
N PRO A 67 -9.53 -16.14 -17.82
CA PRO A 67 -8.50 -16.25 -18.84
C PRO A 67 -7.41 -15.20 -18.67
N LEU A 68 -6.14 -15.59 -18.77
CA LEU A 68 -5.00 -14.70 -18.55
C LEU A 68 -4.89 -13.57 -19.58
N ASP A 69 -5.54 -13.69 -20.73
CA ASP A 69 -5.64 -12.70 -21.79
C ASP A 69 -6.86 -11.77 -21.64
N SER A 70 -7.65 -11.92 -20.55
CA SER A 70 -8.81 -11.06 -20.30
C SER A 70 -8.39 -9.60 -20.19
N CYS A 71 -8.95 -8.78 -21.05
CA CYS A 71 -8.78 -7.33 -21.05
C CYS A 71 -10.13 -6.64 -20.96
N PHE A 72 -10.24 -5.66 -20.09
CA PHE A 72 -11.44 -4.87 -19.93
C PHE A 72 -11.16 -3.40 -20.20
N ASP A 73 -12.03 -2.75 -20.95
CA ASP A 73 -11.94 -1.31 -21.16
C ASP A 73 -12.19 -0.57 -19.85
N ILE A 74 -11.31 0.37 -19.52
CA ILE A 74 -11.48 1.22 -18.36
C ILE A 74 -12.57 2.26 -18.67
N PRO A 75 -13.69 2.29 -17.94
CA PRO A 75 -14.74 3.26 -18.20
C PRO A 75 -14.24 4.68 -17.92
N VAL A 76 -14.79 5.65 -18.66
CA VAL A 76 -14.46 7.07 -18.44
C VAL A 76 -14.86 7.47 -17.01
N PRO A 77 -13.95 8.03 -16.21
CA PRO A 77 -14.28 8.44 -14.85
C PRO A 77 -15.31 9.57 -14.84
N PRO A 78 -16.09 9.71 -13.76
CA PRO A 78 -17.02 10.83 -13.60
C PRO A 78 -16.29 12.17 -13.79
N LYS A 79 -16.87 13.09 -14.58
CA LYS A 79 -16.26 14.42 -14.82
C LYS A 79 -16.00 15.19 -13.53
N ALA A 80 -16.93 15.10 -12.57
CA ALA A 80 -16.77 15.68 -11.24
C ALA A 80 -16.64 14.54 -10.22
N HIS A 81 -15.53 14.53 -9.48
CA HIS A 81 -15.29 13.57 -8.40
C HIS A 81 -14.33 14.15 -7.37
N THR A 82 -14.31 13.57 -6.18
CA THR A 82 -13.40 13.95 -5.10
C THR A 82 -12.53 12.75 -4.72
N VAL A 83 -11.25 13.00 -4.51
CA VAL A 83 -10.30 12.02 -3.98
C VAL A 83 -9.80 12.53 -2.64
N ILE A 84 -9.85 11.69 -1.62
CA ILE A 84 -9.39 11.97 -0.27
C ILE A 84 -8.28 10.97 0.06
N ALA A 85 -7.14 11.46 0.52
CA ALA A 85 -6.01 10.60 0.88
C ALA A 85 -5.30 11.12 2.12
N THR A 86 -4.62 10.21 2.81
CA THR A 86 -3.70 10.51 3.91
C THR A 86 -2.38 9.79 3.67
N ASP A 87 -1.29 10.39 4.13
CA ASP A 87 0.05 9.79 4.13
C ASP A 87 0.80 10.25 5.38
N GLY A 88 1.49 9.32 6.03
CA GLY A 88 2.17 9.56 7.29
C GLY A 88 3.68 9.66 7.12
N SER A 89 4.27 10.63 7.80
CA SER A 89 5.70 10.71 8.01
C SER A 89 6.03 10.63 9.50
N GLN A 90 7.28 10.28 9.81
CA GLN A 90 7.69 10.10 11.19
C GLN A 90 9.12 10.58 11.41
N ILE A 91 9.39 11.03 12.64
CA ILE A 91 10.74 11.32 13.15
C ILE A 91 11.01 10.38 14.30
N SER A 92 12.01 9.51 14.12
CA SER A 92 12.42 8.52 15.12
C SER A 92 13.03 9.17 16.35
N PRO A 93 12.87 8.56 17.53
CA PRO A 93 13.51 9.06 18.74
C PRO A 93 15.03 8.93 18.65
N SER A 94 15.73 9.88 19.22
CA SER A 94 17.20 9.89 19.29
C SER A 94 17.69 10.06 20.71
N HIS A 95 18.62 9.21 21.13
CA HIS A 95 19.28 9.33 22.45
C HIS A 95 20.24 10.52 22.53
N HIS A 96 20.51 11.20 21.42
CA HIS A 96 21.35 12.40 21.38
C HIS A 96 20.55 13.68 21.54
N GLU A 97 19.22 13.60 21.58
CA GLU A 97 18.33 14.74 21.76
C GLU A 97 18.07 15.01 23.25
N ILE A 98 17.67 16.25 23.56
CA ILE A 98 17.36 16.68 24.93
C ILE A 98 16.22 15.87 25.55
N ALA A 99 15.25 15.48 24.72
CA ALA A 99 14.11 14.67 25.13
C ALA A 99 13.98 13.45 24.21
N TYR A 100 13.80 12.28 24.82
CA TYR A 100 13.50 11.07 24.08
C TYR A 100 12.01 11.05 23.71
N CYS A 101 11.71 11.37 22.46
CA CYS A 101 10.35 11.43 21.93
C CYS A 101 10.37 11.10 20.44
N TYR A 102 9.21 10.76 19.89
CA TYR A 102 9.03 10.64 18.45
C TYR A 102 7.86 11.49 17.97
N LEU A 103 7.82 11.79 16.69
CA LEU A 103 6.75 12.53 16.06
C LEU A 103 6.16 11.70 14.90
N ILE A 104 4.84 11.67 14.83
CA ILE A 104 4.10 11.21 13.65
C ILE A 104 3.37 12.42 13.09
N ASN A 105 3.49 12.62 11.77
CA ASN A 105 2.77 13.69 11.08
C ASN A 105 1.93 13.07 9.96
N ILE A 106 0.62 13.26 10.01
CA ILE A 106 -0.30 12.75 9.00
C ILE A 106 -0.68 13.88 8.05
N GLY A 107 -0.18 13.80 6.83
CA GLY A 107 -0.61 14.65 5.71
C GLY A 107 -2.01 14.28 5.28
N ARG A 108 -2.84 15.30 4.98
CA ARG A 108 -4.22 15.16 4.51
C ARG A 108 -4.40 15.86 3.18
N VAL A 109 -5.03 15.19 2.24
CA VAL A 109 -5.25 15.70 0.89
C VAL A 109 -6.70 15.47 0.49
N VAL A 110 -7.37 16.56 0.01
CA VAL A 110 -8.68 16.47 -0.64
C VAL A 110 -8.59 17.16 -1.99
N LEU A 111 -8.75 16.40 -3.05
CA LEU A 111 -8.70 16.88 -4.43
C LEU A 111 -10.09 16.89 -5.05
N HIS A 112 -10.47 18.01 -5.67
CA HIS A 112 -11.79 18.23 -6.27
C HIS A 112 -11.66 18.32 -7.80
N TYR A 113 -11.84 17.21 -8.49
CA TYR A 113 -11.78 17.18 -9.95
C TYR A 113 -13.09 17.68 -10.57
N GLY A 114 -13.00 18.59 -11.54
CA GLY A 114 -14.15 19.08 -12.31
C GLY A 114 -15.18 19.91 -11.50
N GLN A 115 -14.83 20.42 -10.31
CA GLN A 115 -15.77 21.07 -9.40
C GLN A 115 -15.52 22.57 -9.20
N GLY A 116 -14.42 23.12 -9.70
CA GLY A 116 -14.04 24.53 -9.47
C GLY A 116 -13.76 24.85 -7.99
N ARG A 117 -13.40 23.86 -7.18
CA ARG A 117 -13.05 23.99 -5.75
C ARG A 117 -11.54 23.91 -5.57
N HIS A 118 -11.02 24.66 -4.60
CA HIS A 118 -9.63 24.56 -4.21
C HIS A 118 -9.36 23.23 -3.48
N PRO A 119 -8.20 22.59 -3.71
CA PRO A 119 -7.79 21.43 -2.96
C PRO A 119 -7.53 21.82 -1.49
N MET A 120 -7.74 20.87 -0.58
CA MET A 120 -7.26 20.96 0.79
C MET A 120 -5.94 20.17 0.91
N LEU A 121 -4.93 20.79 1.45
CA LEU A 121 -3.62 20.22 1.70
C LEU A 121 -3.15 20.72 3.07
N ASP A 122 -3.11 19.85 4.05
CA ASP A 122 -2.62 20.19 5.39
C ASP A 122 -2.02 18.97 6.08
N SER A 123 -1.62 19.11 7.35
CA SER A 123 -1.09 18.00 8.13
C SER A 123 -1.42 18.13 9.61
N ILE A 124 -1.44 16.99 10.31
CA ILE A 124 -1.65 16.87 11.75
C ILE A 124 -0.41 16.24 12.36
N PRO A 125 0.48 17.04 12.98
CA PRO A 125 1.61 16.50 13.74
C PRO A 125 1.19 16.13 15.16
N GLU A 126 1.71 15.00 15.67
CA GLU A 126 1.54 14.54 17.05
C GLU A 126 2.88 14.08 17.61
N VAL A 127 3.20 14.55 18.83
CA VAL A 127 4.47 14.23 19.54
C VAL A 127 4.18 13.24 20.67
N PHE A 128 4.92 12.16 20.69
CA PHE A 128 4.82 11.06 21.65
C PHE A 128 6.04 11.08 22.56
N TYR A 129 5.85 11.35 23.83
CA TYR A 129 6.93 11.52 24.82
C TYR A 129 6.67 10.82 26.14
N ARG A 130 5.45 10.29 26.36
CA ARG A 130 5.10 9.60 27.59
C ARG A 130 5.67 8.18 27.61
N ALA A 131 5.94 7.66 28.78
CA ALA A 131 6.47 6.31 28.95
C ALA A 131 5.55 5.24 28.32
N GLU A 132 4.23 5.40 28.45
CA GLU A 132 3.23 4.53 27.85
C GLU A 132 3.28 4.53 26.32
N ASP A 133 3.68 5.63 25.70
CA ASP A 133 3.82 5.71 24.23
C ASP A 133 5.14 5.13 23.73
N LEU A 134 6.22 5.34 24.50
CA LEU A 134 7.57 5.00 24.12
C LEU A 134 7.92 3.52 24.37
N TYR A 135 7.33 2.92 25.41
CA TYR A 135 7.77 1.62 25.91
C TYR A 135 6.69 0.54 25.90
N VAL A 136 5.45 0.87 25.55
CA VAL A 136 4.34 -0.11 25.52
C VAL A 136 4.65 -1.33 24.66
N SER A 137 5.36 -1.15 23.56
CA SER A 137 5.68 -2.21 22.61
C SER A 137 6.74 -3.21 23.12
N GLN A 138 7.51 -2.82 24.14
CA GLN A 138 8.55 -3.69 24.70
C GLN A 138 7.98 -4.96 25.35
N GLN A 139 6.74 -4.92 25.85
CA GLN A 139 6.05 -6.11 26.36
C GLN A 139 5.87 -7.19 25.28
N TRP A 140 5.81 -6.79 23.99
CA TRP A 140 5.72 -7.67 22.84
C TRP A 140 7.06 -7.88 22.13
N LYS A 141 8.17 -7.39 22.71
CA LYS A 141 9.51 -7.40 22.10
C LYS A 141 9.60 -6.65 20.76
N ILE A 142 8.73 -5.68 20.57
CA ILE A 142 8.73 -4.78 19.40
C ILE A 142 9.51 -3.52 19.77
N SER A 143 10.45 -3.10 18.93
CA SER A 143 11.21 -1.86 19.15
C SER A 143 10.30 -0.63 19.06
N THR A 144 10.69 0.46 19.73
CA THR A 144 9.94 1.73 19.64
C THR A 144 9.83 2.24 18.20
N GLU A 145 10.88 2.07 17.40
CA GLU A 145 10.90 2.51 16.00
C GLU A 145 9.93 1.70 15.13
N GLU A 146 9.86 0.41 15.34
CA GLU A 146 8.93 -0.47 14.65
C GLU A 146 7.48 -0.18 15.08
N TRP A 147 7.25 -0.04 16.39
CA TRP A 147 5.96 0.33 16.94
C TRP A 147 5.43 1.65 16.40
N MET A 148 6.31 2.64 16.27
CA MET A 148 6.00 3.93 15.66
C MET A 148 5.47 3.77 14.22
N GLY A 149 6.01 2.83 13.44
CA GLY A 149 5.50 2.49 12.12
C GLY A 149 4.07 1.99 12.16
N TYR A 150 3.74 1.09 13.10
CA TYR A 150 2.36 0.60 13.27
C TYR A 150 1.40 1.70 13.73
N ARG A 151 1.82 2.53 14.67
CA ARG A 151 1.03 3.70 15.10
C ARG A 151 0.77 4.66 13.96
N ARG A 152 1.74 4.90 13.09
CA ARG A 152 1.57 5.72 11.91
C ARG A 152 0.49 5.14 10.99
N THR A 153 0.53 3.85 10.69
CA THR A 153 -0.49 3.17 9.87
C THR A 153 -1.89 3.27 10.49
N ILE A 154 -2.00 3.12 11.81
CA ILE A 154 -3.28 3.32 12.52
C ILE A 154 -3.75 4.77 12.35
N SER A 155 -2.87 5.74 12.58
CA SER A 155 -3.22 7.17 12.50
C SER A 155 -3.63 7.57 11.08
N GLU A 156 -2.96 7.06 10.05
CA GLU A 156 -3.33 7.25 8.65
C GLU A 156 -4.78 6.79 8.39
N ALA A 157 -5.14 5.59 8.84
CA ALA A 157 -6.47 5.03 8.65
C ALA A 157 -7.55 5.83 9.42
N VAL A 158 -7.28 6.18 10.68
CA VAL A 158 -8.22 6.92 11.53
C VAL A 158 -8.47 8.32 10.99
N VAL A 159 -7.41 9.05 10.66
CA VAL A 159 -7.49 10.42 10.11
C VAL A 159 -8.20 10.43 8.75
N LEU A 160 -7.94 9.42 7.90
CA LEU A 160 -8.66 9.27 6.63
C LEU A 160 -10.17 9.09 6.85
N ALA A 161 -10.55 8.23 7.79
CA ALA A 161 -11.96 7.96 8.09
C ALA A 161 -12.67 9.19 8.68
N GLU A 162 -12.02 9.94 9.54
CA GLU A 162 -12.52 11.20 10.09
C GLU A 162 -12.74 12.23 8.99
N LEU A 163 -11.74 12.45 8.15
CA LEU A 163 -11.80 13.40 7.03
C LEU A 163 -12.91 13.04 6.04
N CYS A 164 -13.06 11.77 5.70
CA CYS A 164 -14.12 11.29 4.82
C CYS A 164 -15.52 11.44 5.45
N THR A 165 -15.63 11.18 6.75
CA THR A 165 -16.88 11.34 7.48
C THR A 165 -17.31 12.81 7.52
N ASP A 166 -16.39 13.72 7.79
CA ASP A 166 -16.68 15.16 7.81
C ASP A 166 -16.99 15.68 6.39
N TRP A 167 -16.31 15.16 5.38
CA TRP A 167 -16.64 15.43 3.99
C TRP A 167 -18.07 14.98 3.65
N ALA A 168 -18.46 13.75 4.00
CA ALA A 168 -19.79 13.23 3.75
C ALA A 168 -20.88 14.08 4.42
N LYS A 169 -20.70 14.47 5.70
CA LYS A 169 -21.61 15.38 6.42
C LYS A 169 -21.73 16.73 5.72
N SER A 170 -20.62 17.29 5.23
CA SER A 170 -20.64 18.57 4.51
C SER A 170 -21.41 18.48 3.19
N GLN A 171 -21.39 17.35 2.50
CA GLN A 171 -22.17 17.11 1.30
C GLN A 171 -23.67 16.98 1.61
N GLU A 172 -24.05 16.33 2.71
CA GLU A 172 -25.44 16.23 3.17
C GLU A 172 -26.00 17.59 3.58
N PHE A 173 -25.22 18.39 4.31
CA PHE A 173 -25.62 19.74 4.70
C PHE A 173 -25.89 20.62 3.48
N ASN A 174 -25.03 20.63 2.49
CA ASN A 174 -25.19 21.40 1.25
C ASN A 174 -26.41 20.94 0.43
N ARG A 175 -26.82 19.67 0.52
CA ARG A 175 -28.00 19.11 -0.16
C ARG A 175 -29.33 19.63 0.41
N ASN A 176 -29.35 19.98 1.69
CA ASN A 176 -30.55 20.48 2.36
C ASN A 176 -30.88 21.95 2.07
N TYR A 177 -30.02 22.65 1.32
CA TYR A 177 -30.26 24.01 0.85
C TYR A 177 -30.90 23.99 -0.55
N PRO A 178 -32.19 24.40 -0.70
CA PRO A 178 -33.00 24.17 -1.91
C PRO A 178 -32.54 24.90 -3.17
N HIS A 179 -31.50 25.76 -3.10
CA HIS A 179 -31.00 26.50 -4.25
C HIS A 179 -29.73 25.90 -4.90
N GLN A 180 -29.22 24.79 -4.37
CA GLN A 180 -28.09 24.06 -4.96
C GLN A 180 -28.45 22.57 -5.06
N GLN A 181 -29.06 22.18 -6.18
CA GLN A 181 -29.14 20.76 -6.58
C GLN A 181 -27.72 20.24 -6.93
N LEU A 182 -26.87 20.11 -5.93
CA LEU A 182 -25.61 19.42 -6.09
C LEU A 182 -25.91 17.91 -6.03
N SER A 183 -25.88 17.26 -7.17
CA SER A 183 -25.83 15.80 -7.22
C SER A 183 -24.67 15.32 -6.32
N LYS A 184 -24.87 14.21 -5.58
CA LYS A 184 -23.82 13.62 -4.75
C LYS A 184 -22.58 13.39 -5.62
N VAL A 185 -21.52 14.14 -5.36
CA VAL A 185 -20.26 14.00 -6.10
C VAL A 185 -19.60 12.69 -5.68
N PRO A 186 -19.29 11.78 -6.62
CA PRO A 186 -18.56 10.56 -6.31
C PRO A 186 -17.26 10.87 -5.57
N THR A 187 -17.03 10.16 -4.47
CA THR A 187 -15.86 10.36 -3.62
C THR A 187 -15.14 9.04 -3.43
N LEU A 188 -13.81 9.06 -3.50
CA LEU A 188 -12.92 7.92 -3.31
C LEU A 188 -11.94 8.23 -2.18
N ALA A 189 -11.76 7.30 -1.25
CA ALA A 189 -10.70 7.32 -0.26
C ALA A 189 -9.50 6.50 -0.76
N MET A 190 -8.28 7.00 -0.58
CA MET A 190 -7.05 6.31 -1.01
C MET A 190 -6.02 6.26 0.11
N VAL A 191 -5.33 5.14 0.19
CA VAL A 191 -4.13 4.96 1.02
C VAL A 191 -2.95 4.54 0.15
N ASP A 192 -1.75 4.96 0.52
CA ASP A 192 -0.52 4.45 -0.10
C ASP A 192 -0.18 3.07 0.51
N GLY A 193 -0.19 2.06 -0.32
CA GLY A 193 0.11 0.69 0.08
C GLY A 193 -1.06 -0.28 -0.04
N SER A 194 -0.82 -1.47 0.52
CA SER A 194 -1.79 -2.58 0.53
C SER A 194 -2.85 -2.38 1.62
N LEU A 195 -4.08 -2.77 1.33
CA LEU A 195 -5.14 -2.93 2.34
C LEU A 195 -4.97 -4.22 3.16
N LEU A 196 -4.07 -5.12 2.74
CA LEU A 196 -3.71 -6.33 3.47
C LEU A 196 -2.40 -6.09 4.23
N HIS A 197 -2.45 -6.22 5.54
CA HIS A 197 -1.32 -5.96 6.44
C HIS A 197 -0.55 -7.26 6.74
N TRP A 198 0.03 -7.89 5.72
CA TRP A 198 0.81 -9.14 5.83
C TRP A 198 1.96 -9.07 6.84
N PHE A 199 2.55 -7.89 7.03
CA PHE A 199 3.63 -7.66 7.97
C PHE A 199 3.24 -7.87 9.45
N LEU A 200 1.94 -8.07 9.73
CA LEU A 200 1.45 -8.36 11.08
C LEU A 200 1.42 -9.86 11.40
N GLU A 201 1.58 -10.75 10.40
CA GLU A 201 1.49 -12.21 10.60
C GLU A 201 2.50 -12.74 11.62
N ASP A 202 3.70 -12.15 11.65
CA ASP A 202 4.79 -12.55 12.56
C ASP A 202 4.70 -11.91 13.95
N LEU A 203 3.71 -11.05 14.21
CA LEU A 203 3.55 -10.36 15.48
C LEU A 203 2.81 -11.20 16.53
N PRO A 204 3.10 -10.99 17.83
CA PRO A 204 2.30 -11.54 18.91
C PRO A 204 0.83 -11.13 18.82
N HIS A 205 -0.07 -12.05 19.14
CA HIS A 205 -1.52 -11.82 19.08
C HIS A 205 -1.97 -10.56 19.84
N ASP A 206 -1.38 -10.29 20.99
CA ASP A 206 -1.71 -9.11 21.79
C ASP A 206 -1.32 -7.81 21.09
N ALA A 207 -0.20 -7.79 20.35
CA ALA A 207 0.20 -6.64 19.53
C ALA A 207 -0.77 -6.44 18.36
N ILE A 208 -1.15 -7.52 17.66
CA ILE A 208 -2.14 -7.50 16.58
C ILE A 208 -3.48 -6.96 17.09
N ALA A 209 -3.90 -7.38 18.29
CA ALA A 209 -5.14 -6.92 18.93
C ALA A 209 -5.14 -5.41 19.25
N HIS A 210 -3.98 -4.75 19.27
CA HIS A 210 -3.86 -3.29 19.42
C HIS A 210 -3.79 -2.56 18.08
N ILE A 211 -3.36 -3.22 17.01
CA ILE A 211 -3.12 -2.59 15.71
C ILE A 211 -4.36 -2.71 14.80
N ILE A 212 -4.92 -3.92 14.67
CA ILE A 212 -5.98 -4.20 13.69
C ILE A 212 -7.31 -3.54 14.00
N PRO A 213 -7.84 -3.58 15.25
CA PRO A 213 -9.19 -3.06 15.53
C PRO A 213 -9.39 -1.61 15.13
N PRO A 214 -8.51 -0.64 15.48
CA PRO A 214 -8.72 0.75 15.09
C PRO A 214 -8.68 0.96 13.57
N ILE A 215 -7.90 0.18 12.83
CA ILE A 215 -7.87 0.22 11.35
C ILE A 215 -9.21 -0.28 10.79
N LEU A 216 -9.70 -1.42 11.26
CA LEU A 216 -10.99 -1.97 10.83
C LEU A 216 -12.16 -1.06 11.18
N GLU A 217 -12.16 -0.45 12.36
CA GLU A 217 -13.16 0.55 12.74
C GLU A 217 -13.14 1.76 11.82
N ALA A 218 -11.96 2.24 11.43
CA ALA A 218 -11.81 3.33 10.48
C ALA A 218 -12.39 2.94 9.10
N TRP A 219 -12.09 1.75 8.61
CA TRP A 219 -12.63 1.26 7.34
C TRP A 219 -14.15 1.03 7.40
N GLU A 220 -14.67 0.58 8.52
CA GLU A 220 -16.11 0.44 8.73
C GLU A 220 -16.81 1.82 8.73
N LYS A 221 -16.20 2.85 9.29
CA LYS A 221 -16.68 4.24 9.17
C LYS A 221 -16.77 4.69 7.71
N LEU A 222 -15.71 4.43 6.90
CA LEU A 222 -15.71 4.72 5.46
C LEU A 222 -16.86 4.00 4.74
N ARG A 223 -17.04 2.71 5.03
CA ARG A 223 -18.11 1.90 4.48
C ARG A 223 -19.50 2.46 4.85
N SER A 224 -19.68 2.89 6.10
CA SER A 224 -20.94 3.42 6.61
C SER A 224 -21.36 4.73 5.93
N VAL A 225 -20.41 5.57 5.53
CA VAL A 225 -20.68 6.81 4.77
C VAL A 225 -20.71 6.61 3.26
N GLY A 226 -20.50 5.36 2.78
CA GLY A 226 -20.58 5.00 1.38
C GLY A 226 -19.43 5.57 0.53
N ILE A 227 -18.24 5.74 1.12
CA ILE A 227 -17.01 6.14 0.42
C ILE A 227 -16.14 4.90 0.25
N PRO A 228 -15.91 4.42 -0.99
CA PRO A 228 -15.03 3.29 -1.23
C PRO A 228 -13.57 3.63 -0.89
N LEU A 229 -12.87 2.64 -0.32
CA LEU A 229 -11.45 2.70 0.00
C LEU A 229 -10.64 1.96 -1.06
N LEU A 230 -9.56 2.57 -1.54
CA LEU A 230 -8.60 2.00 -2.48
C LEU A 230 -7.19 2.03 -1.89
N GLY A 231 -6.47 0.90 -1.97
CA GLY A 231 -5.02 0.85 -1.76
C GLY A 231 -4.28 1.03 -3.08
N TYR A 232 -3.28 1.90 -3.13
CA TYR A 232 -2.44 2.12 -4.29
C TYR A 232 -1.03 1.63 -4.05
N LEU A 233 -0.56 0.69 -4.86
CA LEU A 233 0.79 0.14 -4.79
C LEU A 233 1.65 0.76 -5.88
N SER A 234 2.46 1.74 -5.52
CA SER A 234 3.32 2.49 -6.42
C SER A 234 4.51 1.69 -6.84
N ALA A 235 4.93 0.94 -7.40
CA ALA A 235 6.16 0.15 -7.64
C ALA A 235 6.21 -1.12 -6.78
N SER A 236 5.18 -1.94 -6.91
CA SER A 236 5.15 -3.25 -6.25
C SER A 236 6.38 -4.07 -6.60
N ARG A 237 7.12 -4.51 -5.57
CA ARG A 237 8.22 -5.47 -5.70
C ARG A 237 7.76 -6.91 -5.44
N SER A 238 6.47 -7.12 -5.20
CA SER A 238 5.92 -8.45 -5.00
C SER A 238 5.97 -9.26 -6.29
N ALA A 239 6.55 -10.43 -6.23
CA ALA A 239 6.53 -11.42 -7.30
C ALA A 239 5.33 -12.38 -7.19
N GLU A 240 4.46 -12.19 -6.19
CA GLU A 240 3.40 -13.14 -5.86
C GLU A 240 2.37 -13.26 -6.99
N SER A 241 1.94 -12.14 -7.55
CA SER A 241 0.94 -12.12 -8.64
C SER A 241 1.36 -12.90 -9.89
N LEU A 242 2.66 -13.03 -10.13
CA LEU A 242 3.21 -13.78 -11.27
C LEU A 242 3.87 -15.09 -10.85
N SER A 243 3.83 -15.45 -9.57
CA SER A 243 4.47 -16.68 -9.06
C SER A 243 3.85 -17.95 -9.64
N PHE A 244 2.63 -17.88 -10.17
CA PHE A 244 1.99 -18.99 -10.87
C PHE A 244 2.73 -19.43 -12.16
N LEU A 245 3.59 -18.58 -12.72
CA LEU A 245 4.43 -18.92 -13.87
C LEU A 245 5.68 -19.73 -13.50
N ARG A 246 6.08 -19.75 -12.22
CA ARG A 246 7.30 -20.44 -11.78
C ARG A 246 7.30 -21.93 -12.10
N PRO A 247 6.21 -22.70 -11.88
CA PRO A 247 6.16 -24.12 -12.25
C PRO A 247 6.45 -24.35 -13.74
N GLN A 248 5.92 -23.48 -14.62
CA GLN A 248 6.15 -23.56 -16.07
C GLN A 248 7.59 -23.20 -16.46
N ALA A 249 8.20 -22.25 -15.75
CA ALA A 249 9.58 -21.82 -15.99
C ALA A 249 10.61 -22.81 -15.40
N CYS A 250 10.20 -23.70 -14.52
CA CYS A 250 11.08 -24.61 -13.81
C CYS A 250 11.67 -25.66 -14.75
N THR A 251 12.99 -25.71 -14.84
CA THR A 251 13.75 -26.68 -15.67
C THR A 251 14.09 -27.97 -14.92
N TYR A 252 13.79 -28.03 -13.63
CA TYR A 252 14.08 -29.20 -12.80
C TYR A 252 12.99 -30.25 -12.87
N PRO A 253 13.32 -31.54 -12.83
CA PRO A 253 12.32 -32.64 -12.85
C PRO A 253 11.47 -32.70 -11.59
N THR A 254 11.89 -32.06 -10.52
CA THR A 254 11.13 -31.85 -9.27
C THR A 254 11.10 -30.37 -8.97
N PRO A 255 10.00 -29.80 -8.43
CA PRO A 255 9.91 -28.39 -8.13
C PRO A 255 10.96 -28.00 -7.10
N ASN A 256 11.95 -27.24 -7.55
CA ASN A 256 13.03 -26.68 -6.74
C ASN A 256 13.25 -25.21 -7.14
N CYS A 257 12.14 -24.52 -7.40
CA CYS A 257 12.13 -23.16 -7.93
C CYS A 257 11.77 -22.14 -6.85
#